data_2d58a25771073a6076bf113649907142
#
_entry.id   2d58a25771073a6076bf113649907142
#
_cell.length_a   1.000
_cell.length_b   1.000
_cell.length_c   1.000
_cell.angle_alpha   90.00
_cell.angle_beta   90.00
_cell.angle_gamma   90.00
#
_symmetry.space_group_name_H-M   'P 1'
#
loop_
_entity.id
_entity.type
_entity.pdbx_description
1 polymer ?
#
loop_
_entity_poly.entity_id
_entity_poly.type
_entity_poly.pdbx_seq_one_letter_code
_entity_poly.pdbx_strand_id
1 'polypeptide(L)'
;MKILWIDLNSSYAHSSLALPALHAQIMTDPSIEWEIVSATINENTGMIVDEIYRHRPDILAATTWLFNHEQLMHVASRVKALLPEACLVLGGPEFLGDNEEFLRKNPFVDCVFRGEGEEVFPQWLTCWNHPEQWHTVPGLCYLTPNKEYKDNGIARVLNFAGLVPPEQSRFFNWSKPFVQLETTRGCFNTCAFCVSGGEKPVRTLSIESIRERLQLIHAHGIKNVRVLDRTFNYNPRRAKELLRLFLEFHPDIRFHLEIHPALLSEAVSYTHLTLPTI
;
A
#
# COMPACT_ATOMS: atom_id res chain seq x y z
N MET A 1 13.65 14.02 12.28
CA MET A 1 12.22 13.70 12.32
C MET A 1 12.08 12.19 12.38
N LYS A 2 11.25 11.69 13.33
CA LYS A 2 11.06 10.26 13.57
C LYS A 2 9.66 9.85 13.14
N ILE A 3 9.57 8.93 12.18
CA ILE A 3 8.32 8.35 11.69
C ILE A 3 8.20 6.94 12.23
N LEU A 4 7.09 6.63 12.90
CA LEU A 4 6.71 5.28 13.27
C LEU A 4 5.56 4.80 12.40
N TRP A 5 5.79 3.69 11.68
CA TRP A 5 4.75 3.01 10.94
C TRP A 5 4.06 1.94 11.80
N ILE A 6 2.74 2.01 11.87
CA ILE A 6 1.92 0.98 12.51
C ILE A 6 1.49 0.00 11.42
N ASP A 7 2.09 -1.20 11.42
CA ASP A 7 1.81 -2.27 10.46
C ASP A 7 0.88 -3.32 11.08
N LEU A 8 -0.42 -3.05 11.04
CA LEU A 8 -1.43 -3.92 11.63
C LEU A 8 -2.01 -4.87 10.58
N ASN A 9 -1.58 -6.12 10.62
CA ASN A 9 -1.86 -7.13 9.62
C ASN A 9 -3.02 -8.06 10.00
N SER A 10 -3.70 -8.66 9.01
CA SER A 10 -4.74 -9.67 9.23
C SER A 10 -4.19 -10.98 9.80
N SER A 11 -2.94 -11.31 9.48
CA SER A 11 -2.22 -12.49 9.94
C SER A 11 -0.71 -12.32 9.80
N TYR A 12 0.07 -13.20 10.42
CA TYR A 12 1.53 -13.20 10.28
C TYR A 12 2.05 -13.44 8.85
N ALA A 13 1.25 -14.08 7.99
CA ALA A 13 1.60 -14.30 6.60
C ALA A 13 1.40 -13.06 5.72
N HIS A 14 0.55 -12.12 6.14
CA HIS A 14 0.26 -10.89 5.41
C HIS A 14 1.40 -9.87 5.56
N SER A 15 1.62 -9.09 4.51
CA SER A 15 2.45 -7.88 4.54
C SER A 15 1.83 -6.85 3.60
N SER A 16 1.93 -5.58 3.96
CA SER A 16 1.52 -4.47 3.10
C SER A 16 2.73 -3.97 2.30
N LEU A 17 2.53 -3.60 1.04
CA LEU A 17 3.55 -2.87 0.26
C LEU A 17 3.58 -1.37 0.56
N ALA A 18 2.64 -0.83 1.33
CA ALA A 18 2.53 0.60 1.53
C ALA A 18 3.79 1.20 2.19
N LEU A 19 4.21 0.65 3.34
CA LEU A 19 5.44 1.13 3.99
C LEU A 19 6.67 1.01 3.10
N PRO A 20 7.03 -0.16 2.53
CA PRO A 20 8.22 -0.25 1.68
C PRO A 20 8.13 0.64 0.44
N ALA A 21 6.94 0.84 -0.16
CA ALA A 21 6.77 1.71 -1.31
C ALA A 21 7.01 3.19 -0.96
N LEU A 22 6.48 3.67 0.16
CA LEU A 22 6.70 5.05 0.62
C LEU A 22 8.14 5.28 1.06
N HIS A 23 8.69 4.37 1.87
CA HIS A 23 10.08 4.47 2.35
C HIS A 23 11.07 4.47 1.18
N ALA A 24 10.87 3.65 0.15
CA ALA A 24 11.76 3.59 -1.00
C ALA A 24 11.95 4.95 -1.69
N GLN A 25 10.91 5.82 -1.71
CA GLN A 25 11.00 7.13 -2.35
C GLN A 25 11.86 8.14 -1.57
N ILE A 26 12.10 7.91 -0.28
CA ILE A 26 12.80 8.86 0.60
C ILE A 26 13.87 8.19 1.47
N MET A 27 14.25 6.95 1.17
CA MET A 27 15.21 6.18 1.99
C MET A 27 16.63 6.77 2.05
N THR A 28 16.93 7.70 1.15
CA THR A 28 18.24 8.38 1.10
C THR A 28 18.31 9.65 1.94
N ASP A 29 17.19 10.10 2.52
CA ASP A 29 17.16 11.28 3.39
C ASP A 29 17.59 10.89 4.83
N PRO A 30 18.80 11.29 5.26
CA PRO A 30 19.32 10.94 6.57
C PRO A 30 18.63 11.71 7.72
N SER A 31 17.85 12.74 7.41
CA SER A 31 17.11 13.52 8.43
C SER A 31 15.86 12.81 8.91
N ILE A 32 15.45 11.73 8.24
CA ILE A 32 14.23 10.96 8.53
C ILE A 32 14.62 9.60 9.13
N GLU A 33 14.27 9.42 10.38
CA GLU A 33 14.37 8.13 11.07
C GLU A 33 13.03 7.38 10.92
N TRP A 34 13.10 6.15 10.39
CA TRP A 34 11.93 5.30 10.26
C TRP A 34 11.99 4.13 11.22
N GLU A 35 10.88 3.89 11.90
CA GLU A 35 10.64 2.72 12.72
C GLU A 35 9.31 2.06 12.38
N ILE A 36 9.14 0.79 12.81
CA ILE A 36 7.94 0.02 12.56
C ILE A 36 7.53 -0.74 13.83
N VAL A 37 6.25 -0.70 14.13
CA VAL A 37 5.62 -1.63 15.06
C VAL A 37 4.68 -2.51 14.26
N SER A 38 5.02 -3.81 14.15
CA SER A 38 4.23 -4.80 13.41
C SER A 38 3.46 -5.69 14.38
N ALA A 39 2.15 -5.80 14.16
CA ALA A 39 1.26 -6.65 14.93
C ALA A 39 0.17 -7.26 14.05
N THR A 40 -0.60 -8.18 14.60
CA THR A 40 -1.82 -8.66 13.97
C THR A 40 -3.06 -8.07 14.67
N ILE A 41 -4.19 -8.06 13.95
CA ILE A 41 -5.47 -7.57 14.49
C ILE A 41 -5.95 -8.35 15.72
N ASN A 42 -5.37 -9.51 16.02
CA ASN A 42 -5.73 -10.35 17.16
C ASN A 42 -4.83 -10.13 18.38
N GLU A 43 -3.82 -9.30 18.28
CA GLU A 43 -2.91 -9.01 19.37
C GLU A 43 -3.49 -8.02 20.38
N ASN A 44 -2.96 -8.03 21.58
CA ASN A 44 -3.45 -7.17 22.65
C ASN A 44 -3.16 -5.70 22.37
N THR A 45 -4.22 -4.90 22.26
CA THR A 45 -4.14 -3.46 21.99
C THR A 45 -3.22 -2.72 22.96
N GLY A 46 -3.25 -3.09 24.27
CA GLY A 46 -2.42 -2.43 25.29
C GLY A 46 -0.93 -2.64 25.05
N MET A 47 -0.53 -3.82 24.59
CA MET A 47 0.87 -4.13 24.27
C MET A 47 1.33 -3.33 23.04
N ILE A 48 0.49 -3.24 22.00
CA ILE A 48 0.78 -2.46 20.81
C ILE A 48 0.94 -0.97 21.18
N VAL A 49 0.05 -0.43 21.99
CA VAL A 49 0.09 0.96 22.46
C VAL A 49 1.35 1.24 23.29
N ASP A 50 1.73 0.35 24.20
CA ASP A 50 2.93 0.47 25.03
C ASP A 50 4.20 0.47 24.16
N GLU A 51 4.28 -0.42 23.18
CA GLU A 51 5.40 -0.47 22.24
C GLU A 51 5.51 0.83 21.44
N ILE A 52 4.42 1.30 20.83
CA ILE A 52 4.40 2.56 20.09
C ILE A 52 4.80 3.74 20.99
N TYR A 53 4.30 3.78 22.21
CA TYR A 53 4.59 4.85 23.17
C TYR A 53 6.08 4.97 23.50
N ARG A 54 6.80 3.86 23.57
CA ARG A 54 8.25 3.84 23.87
C ARG A 54 9.07 4.50 22.76
N HIS A 55 8.61 4.47 21.53
CA HIS A 55 9.33 5.05 20.39
C HIS A 55 9.30 6.57 20.34
N ARG A 56 8.29 7.22 20.96
CA ARG A 56 8.13 8.67 20.97
C ARG A 56 8.29 9.31 19.58
N PRO A 57 7.50 8.91 18.58
CA PRO A 57 7.62 9.45 17.22
C PRO A 57 7.08 10.87 17.10
N ASP A 58 7.59 11.61 16.11
CA ASP A 58 7.00 12.87 15.66
C ASP A 58 5.76 12.61 14.79
N ILE A 59 5.82 11.54 13.98
CA ILE A 59 4.75 11.14 13.05
C ILE A 59 4.38 9.68 13.28
N LEU A 60 3.09 9.42 13.41
CA LEU A 60 2.47 8.11 13.37
C LEU A 60 1.82 7.92 12.00
N ALA A 61 2.20 6.88 11.28
CA ALA A 61 1.64 6.58 9.96
C ALA A 61 1.12 5.15 9.88
N ALA A 62 0.01 4.93 9.17
CA ALA A 62 -0.53 3.59 8.94
C ALA A 62 -1.35 3.49 7.66
N THR A 63 -1.48 2.26 7.15
CA THR A 63 -2.45 1.92 6.11
C THR A 63 -3.71 1.33 6.72
N THR A 64 -4.85 1.90 6.37
CA THR A 64 -6.16 1.46 6.83
C THR A 64 -6.84 0.59 5.76
N TRP A 65 -7.18 -0.62 6.18
CA TRP A 65 -7.92 -1.62 5.41
C TRP A 65 -9.19 -1.98 6.17
N LEU A 66 -10.19 -2.49 5.49
CA LEU A 66 -11.43 -2.94 6.13
C LEU A 66 -11.18 -3.88 7.33
N PHE A 67 -10.21 -4.80 7.21
CA PHE A 67 -9.93 -5.78 8.26
C PHE A 67 -9.22 -5.22 9.50
N ASN A 68 -8.49 -4.09 9.39
CA ASN A 68 -7.75 -3.52 10.52
C ASN A 68 -8.33 -2.21 11.04
N HIS A 69 -9.35 -1.67 10.38
CA HIS A 69 -9.91 -0.34 10.67
C HIS A 69 -10.25 -0.17 12.15
N GLU A 70 -11.06 -1.05 12.72
CA GLU A 70 -11.53 -0.95 14.10
C GLU A 70 -10.38 -1.02 15.10
N GLN A 71 -9.51 -2.02 14.96
CA GLN A 71 -8.37 -2.21 15.83
C GLN A 71 -7.36 -1.05 15.69
N LEU A 72 -7.11 -0.59 14.48
CA LEU A 72 -6.20 0.53 14.23
C LEU A 72 -6.73 1.81 14.88
N MET A 73 -8.04 2.11 14.79
CA MET A 73 -8.62 3.27 15.45
C MET A 73 -8.54 3.16 16.96
N HIS A 74 -8.72 1.97 17.52
CA HIS A 74 -8.55 1.69 18.95
C HIS A 74 -7.11 1.94 19.43
N VAL A 75 -6.12 1.46 18.67
CA VAL A 75 -4.69 1.71 18.96
C VAL A 75 -4.40 3.19 18.84
N ALA A 76 -4.76 3.80 17.71
CA ALA A 76 -4.44 5.18 17.38
C ALA A 76 -5.00 6.19 18.39
N SER A 77 -6.27 6.03 18.80
CA SER A 77 -6.89 6.92 19.79
C SER A 77 -6.17 6.90 21.14
N ARG A 78 -5.73 5.71 21.59
CA ARG A 78 -5.00 5.56 22.85
C ARG A 78 -3.58 6.12 22.77
N VAL A 79 -2.89 5.86 21.64
CA VAL A 79 -1.56 6.43 21.41
C VAL A 79 -1.61 7.96 21.37
N LYS A 80 -2.58 8.54 20.67
CA LYS A 80 -2.75 10.00 20.61
C LYS A 80 -3.11 10.62 21.97
N ALA A 81 -3.82 9.89 22.84
CA ALA A 81 -4.07 10.34 24.21
C ALA A 81 -2.79 10.40 25.06
N LEU A 82 -1.81 9.53 24.76
CA LEU A 82 -0.50 9.48 25.44
C LEU A 82 0.56 10.36 24.76
N LEU A 83 0.44 10.60 23.47
CA LEU A 83 1.35 11.38 22.62
C LEU A 83 0.55 12.38 21.80
N PRO A 84 -0.07 13.40 22.42
CA PRO A 84 -0.95 14.34 21.74
C PRO A 84 -0.26 15.15 20.65
N GLU A 85 1.06 15.41 20.80
CA GLU A 85 1.86 16.17 19.84
C GLU A 85 2.27 15.37 18.60
N ALA A 86 2.23 14.01 18.64
CA ALA A 86 2.57 13.21 17.48
C ALA A 86 1.52 13.39 16.38
N CYS A 87 1.95 13.71 15.16
CA CYS A 87 1.04 13.84 14.01
C CYS A 87 0.60 12.46 13.51
N LEU A 88 -0.69 12.19 13.52
CA LEU A 88 -1.25 10.92 13.03
C LEU A 88 -1.78 11.07 11.59
N VAL A 89 -1.14 10.39 10.67
CA VAL A 89 -1.53 10.35 9.26
C VAL A 89 -1.92 8.93 8.84
N LEU A 90 -3.06 8.82 8.17
CA LEU A 90 -3.54 7.54 7.66
C LEU A 90 -3.65 7.55 6.14
N GLY A 91 -3.55 6.39 5.54
CA GLY A 91 -3.79 6.16 4.11
C GLY A 91 -4.45 4.82 3.88
N GLY A 92 -4.62 4.45 2.62
CA GLY A 92 -5.15 3.15 2.24
C GLY A 92 -6.54 3.20 1.62
N PRO A 93 -7.09 2.03 1.25
CA PRO A 93 -8.32 1.95 0.45
C PRO A 93 -9.57 2.48 1.15
N GLU A 94 -9.59 2.56 2.49
CA GLU A 94 -10.72 3.10 3.25
C GLU A 94 -10.93 4.61 3.00
N PHE A 95 -9.91 5.32 2.50
CA PHE A 95 -9.95 6.77 2.29
C PHE A 95 -10.14 7.20 0.84
N LEU A 96 -10.47 6.30 -0.07
CA LEU A 96 -10.70 6.63 -1.49
C LEU A 96 -11.97 7.45 -1.75
N GLY A 97 -12.92 7.41 -0.83
CA GLY A 97 -14.17 8.19 -0.85
C GLY A 97 -14.05 9.57 -0.21
N ASP A 98 -15.20 10.10 0.22
CA ASP A 98 -15.29 11.30 1.07
C ASP A 98 -14.84 10.96 2.50
N ASN A 99 -14.01 11.82 3.08
CA ASN A 99 -13.38 11.59 4.39
C ASN A 99 -13.87 12.56 5.48
N GLU A 100 -14.83 13.44 5.17
CA GLU A 100 -15.29 14.45 6.13
C GLU A 100 -15.88 13.82 7.39
N GLU A 101 -16.81 12.90 7.22
CA GLU A 101 -17.47 12.24 8.36
C GLU A 101 -16.49 11.45 9.21
N PHE A 102 -15.54 10.76 8.56
CA PHE A 102 -14.48 10.02 9.25
C PHE A 102 -13.62 10.94 10.13
N LEU A 103 -13.11 12.04 9.59
CA LEU A 103 -12.26 12.99 10.32
C LEU A 103 -13.02 13.67 11.45
N ARG A 104 -14.31 14.01 11.25
CA ARG A 104 -15.15 14.58 12.32
C ARG A 104 -15.41 13.61 13.48
N LYS A 105 -15.57 12.30 13.18
CA LYS A 105 -15.76 11.26 14.19
C LYS A 105 -14.46 10.87 14.91
N ASN A 106 -13.31 11.07 14.26
CA ASN A 106 -12.00 10.70 14.78
C ASN A 106 -11.07 11.92 14.89
N PRO A 107 -11.36 12.88 15.79
CA PRO A 107 -10.61 14.13 15.89
C PRO A 107 -9.16 13.98 16.35
N PHE A 108 -8.75 12.75 16.69
CA PHE A 108 -7.38 12.40 16.99
C PHE A 108 -6.55 12.06 15.73
N VAL A 109 -7.18 11.93 14.56
CA VAL A 109 -6.51 11.77 13.25
C VAL A 109 -6.29 13.16 12.67
N ASP A 110 -5.03 13.51 12.41
CA ASP A 110 -4.67 14.84 11.93
C ASP A 110 -4.97 15.00 10.43
N CYS A 111 -4.66 13.99 9.62
CA CYS A 111 -4.98 13.98 8.20
C CYS A 111 -5.04 12.57 7.61
N VAL A 112 -5.64 12.45 6.42
CA VAL A 112 -5.66 11.20 5.65
C VAL A 112 -5.24 11.45 4.20
N PHE A 113 -4.54 10.47 3.59
CA PHE A 113 -4.23 10.48 2.17
C PHE A 113 -5.30 9.73 1.38
N ARG A 114 -5.81 10.40 0.36
CA ARG A 114 -6.78 9.89 -0.60
C ARG A 114 -6.09 9.57 -1.92
N GLY A 115 -5.81 8.29 -2.16
CA GLY A 115 -5.15 7.80 -3.37
C GLY A 115 -3.75 7.26 -3.13
N GLU A 116 -2.83 7.50 -4.08
CA GLU A 116 -1.48 6.94 -4.09
C GLU A 116 -0.50 7.87 -3.39
N GLY A 117 0.27 7.33 -2.46
CA GLY A 117 1.09 8.12 -1.53
C GLY A 117 2.53 8.39 -2.00
N GLU A 118 3.06 7.64 -2.97
CA GLU A 118 4.51 7.58 -3.24
C GLU A 118 5.12 8.92 -3.65
N GLU A 119 4.38 9.76 -4.40
CA GLU A 119 4.85 11.10 -4.79
C GLU A 119 4.43 12.18 -3.78
N VAL A 120 3.27 12.02 -3.12
CA VAL A 120 2.69 13.06 -2.28
C VAL A 120 3.06 12.97 -0.81
N PHE A 121 3.36 11.77 -0.30
CA PHE A 121 3.84 11.60 1.07
C PHE A 121 5.20 12.27 1.30
N PRO A 122 6.22 12.10 0.43
CA PRO A 122 7.45 12.89 0.50
C PRO A 122 7.23 14.40 0.46
N GLN A 123 6.32 14.87 -0.40
CA GLN A 123 5.96 16.28 -0.47
C GLN A 123 5.34 16.76 0.86
N TRP A 124 4.42 16.00 1.45
CA TRP A 124 3.81 16.35 2.73
C TRP A 124 4.84 16.40 3.87
N LEU A 125 5.83 15.51 3.88
CA LEU A 125 6.89 15.52 4.89
C LEU A 125 7.68 16.82 4.93
N THR A 126 7.73 17.59 3.84
CA THR A 126 8.39 18.91 3.85
C THR A 126 7.60 19.97 4.61
N CYS A 127 6.32 19.73 4.89
CA CYS A 127 5.41 20.66 5.56
C CYS A 127 4.51 19.99 6.61
N TRP A 128 4.85 18.78 7.09
CA TRP A 128 4.00 18.02 8.02
C TRP A 128 3.63 18.79 9.29
N ASN A 129 4.53 19.61 9.82
CA ASN A 129 4.35 20.47 11.00
C ASN A 129 3.89 21.89 10.66
N HIS A 130 3.47 22.13 9.41
CA HIS A 130 2.96 23.39 8.89
C HIS A 130 1.58 23.22 8.27
N PRO A 131 0.50 23.01 9.08
CA PRO A 131 -0.85 22.71 8.56
C PRO A 131 -1.40 23.78 7.62
N GLU A 132 -0.94 25.01 7.71
CA GLU A 132 -1.29 26.10 6.80
C GLU A 132 -0.84 25.87 5.36
N GLN A 133 0.17 24.99 5.15
CA GLN A 133 0.68 24.61 3.83
C GLN A 133 0.06 23.33 3.28
N TRP A 134 -0.70 22.58 4.06
CA TRP A 134 -1.28 21.30 3.66
C TRP A 134 -2.21 21.39 2.45
N HIS A 135 -2.79 22.57 2.20
CA HIS A 135 -3.60 22.82 1.00
C HIS A 135 -2.84 22.64 -0.31
N THR A 136 -1.50 22.63 -0.29
CA THR A 136 -0.65 22.44 -1.47
C THR A 136 -0.37 20.96 -1.80
N VAL A 137 -0.71 20.04 -0.88
CA VAL A 137 -0.40 18.61 -1.02
C VAL A 137 -1.57 17.88 -1.66
N PRO A 138 -1.44 17.36 -2.88
CA PRO A 138 -2.53 16.62 -3.54
C PRO A 138 -2.93 15.37 -2.73
N GLY A 139 -4.22 15.07 -2.73
CA GLY A 139 -4.76 13.89 -2.06
C GLY A 139 -4.84 13.98 -0.54
N LEU A 140 -4.42 15.08 0.08
CA LEU A 140 -4.53 15.25 1.52
C LEU A 140 -5.93 15.72 1.91
N CYS A 141 -6.55 15.02 2.87
CA CYS A 141 -7.81 15.41 3.47
C CYS A 141 -7.62 15.67 4.97
N TYR A 142 -8.12 16.78 5.48
CA TYR A 142 -7.93 17.20 6.88
C TYR A 142 -8.99 18.19 7.35
N LEU A 143 -9.05 18.41 8.66
CA LEU A 143 -9.84 19.50 9.26
C LEU A 143 -8.90 20.66 9.62
N THR A 144 -9.27 21.88 9.23
CA THR A 144 -8.55 23.09 9.66
C THR A 144 -8.77 23.34 11.17
N PRO A 145 -7.97 24.23 11.82
CA PRO A 145 -8.21 24.63 13.19
C PRO A 145 -9.63 25.14 13.43
N ASN A 146 -10.26 25.74 12.41
CA ASN A 146 -11.66 26.20 12.46
C ASN A 146 -12.67 25.08 12.18
N LYS A 147 -12.22 23.81 12.10
CA LYS A 147 -13.04 22.63 11.81
C LYS A 147 -13.67 22.61 10.41
N GLU A 148 -13.14 23.37 9.48
CA GLU A 148 -13.52 23.26 8.07
C GLU A 148 -12.84 22.05 7.45
N TYR A 149 -13.59 21.22 6.72
CA TYR A 149 -13.04 20.13 5.95
C TYR A 149 -12.36 20.62 4.68
N LYS A 150 -11.17 20.11 4.42
CA LYS A 150 -10.42 20.33 3.18
C LYS A 150 -10.13 18.98 2.52
N ASP A 151 -10.45 18.89 1.23
CA ASP A 151 -10.18 17.74 0.35
C ASP A 151 -9.37 18.24 -0.86
N ASN A 152 -8.11 17.87 -0.91
CA ASN A 152 -7.20 18.26 -2.00
C ASN A 152 -7.29 17.28 -3.20
N GLY A 153 -8.41 16.55 -3.34
CA GLY A 153 -8.67 15.64 -4.45
C GLY A 153 -8.10 14.25 -4.23
N ILE A 154 -7.83 13.54 -5.34
CA ILE A 154 -7.24 12.20 -5.32
C ILE A 154 -5.82 12.27 -5.85
N ALA A 155 -4.85 11.82 -5.06
CA ALA A 155 -3.48 11.66 -5.54
C ALA A 155 -3.35 10.46 -6.48
N ARG A 156 -2.63 10.65 -7.57
CA ARG A 156 -2.28 9.61 -8.53
C ARG A 156 -0.80 9.76 -8.90
N VAL A 157 -0.07 8.68 -8.83
CA VAL A 157 1.31 8.63 -9.30
C VAL A 157 1.34 8.92 -10.80
N LEU A 158 2.05 9.97 -11.20
CA LEU A 158 2.14 10.38 -12.59
C LEU A 158 3.16 9.54 -13.35
N ASN A 159 4.29 9.25 -12.73
CA ASN A 159 5.36 8.45 -13.32
C ASN A 159 5.52 7.12 -12.58
N PHE A 160 4.60 6.19 -12.79
CA PHE A 160 4.63 4.88 -12.14
C PHE A 160 5.93 4.10 -12.44
N ALA A 161 6.47 4.22 -13.66
CA ALA A 161 7.71 3.56 -14.05
C ALA A 161 8.97 4.20 -13.41
N GLY A 162 8.88 5.43 -12.95
CA GLY A 162 9.99 6.14 -12.30
C GLY A 162 10.06 5.97 -10.79
N LEU A 163 9.11 5.28 -10.18
CA LEU A 163 9.15 5.00 -8.74
C LEU A 163 10.30 4.06 -8.41
N VAL A 164 10.96 4.31 -7.28
CA VAL A 164 11.91 3.36 -6.71
C VAL A 164 11.15 2.11 -6.25
N PRO A 165 11.57 0.91 -6.68
CA PRO A 165 10.88 -0.33 -6.33
C PRO A 165 10.84 -0.57 -4.81
N PRO A 166 9.70 -1.03 -4.24
CA PRO A 166 9.57 -1.29 -2.81
C PRO A 166 10.55 -2.37 -2.31
N GLU A 167 11.03 -3.25 -3.17
CA GLU A 167 12.03 -4.27 -2.85
C GLU A 167 13.40 -3.68 -2.45
N GLN A 168 13.67 -2.41 -2.76
CA GLN A 168 14.88 -1.72 -2.31
C GLN A 168 14.76 -1.17 -0.89
N SER A 169 13.55 -1.10 -0.35
CA SER A 169 13.34 -0.68 1.03
C SER A 169 13.82 -1.73 2.03
N ARG A 170 14.48 -1.28 3.10
CA ARG A 170 14.83 -2.17 4.24
C ARG A 170 13.61 -2.77 4.94
N PHE A 171 12.43 -2.19 4.73
CA PHE A 171 11.16 -2.69 5.29
C PHE A 171 10.45 -3.68 4.37
N PHE A 172 11.02 -4.01 3.22
CA PHE A 172 10.49 -5.08 2.40
C PHE A 172 10.76 -6.43 3.07
N ASN A 173 9.70 -7.14 3.44
CA ASN A 173 9.83 -8.32 4.28
C ASN A 173 10.09 -9.59 3.46
N TRP A 174 11.36 -9.97 3.32
CA TRP A 174 11.81 -11.16 2.62
C TRP A 174 11.55 -12.48 3.35
N SER A 175 11.19 -12.43 4.65
CA SER A 175 10.95 -13.65 5.46
C SER A 175 9.52 -14.19 5.35
N LYS A 176 8.63 -13.49 4.65
CA LYS A 176 7.23 -13.92 4.48
C LYS A 176 7.12 -15.13 3.54
N PRO A 177 6.08 -15.97 3.70
CA PRO A 177 5.87 -17.16 2.85
C PRO A 177 5.60 -16.82 1.38
N PHE A 178 5.25 -15.58 1.08
CA PHE A 178 5.14 -15.02 -0.25
C PHE A 178 5.48 -13.54 -0.23
N VAL A 179 5.90 -13.01 -1.37
CA VAL A 179 6.03 -11.57 -1.59
C VAL A 179 5.02 -11.09 -2.63
N GLN A 180 4.78 -9.79 -2.63
CA GLN A 180 3.87 -9.14 -3.55
C GLN A 180 4.67 -8.46 -4.66
N LEU A 181 4.19 -8.56 -5.90
CA LEU A 181 4.76 -7.90 -7.08
C LEU A 181 3.65 -7.15 -7.81
N GLU A 182 3.87 -5.89 -8.09
CA GLU A 182 2.97 -5.09 -8.88
C GLU A 182 3.56 -4.92 -10.29
N THR A 183 2.77 -5.25 -11.33
CA THR A 183 3.17 -5.04 -12.73
C THR A 183 2.32 -3.98 -13.41
N THR A 184 1.12 -3.73 -12.87
CA THR A 184 0.18 -2.71 -13.35
C THR A 184 -0.55 -2.04 -12.19
N ARG A 185 -1.00 -0.81 -12.40
CA ARG A 185 -1.96 -0.08 -11.54
C ARG A 185 -3.18 0.37 -12.31
N GLY A 186 -4.32 0.33 -11.65
CA GLY A 186 -5.62 0.65 -12.22
C GLY A 186 -6.34 -0.58 -12.76
N CYS A 187 -7.59 -0.38 -13.15
CA CYS A 187 -8.44 -1.43 -13.70
C CYS A 187 -9.32 -0.86 -14.81
N PHE A 188 -9.46 -1.58 -15.91
CA PHE A 188 -10.32 -1.19 -17.03
C PHE A 188 -11.81 -1.42 -16.75
N ASN A 189 -12.13 -2.31 -15.79
CA ASN A 189 -13.50 -2.62 -15.39
C ASN A 189 -14.12 -1.53 -14.51
N THR A 190 -15.44 -1.49 -14.48
CA THR A 190 -16.24 -0.54 -13.67
C THR A 190 -17.18 -1.28 -12.73
N CYS A 191 -16.71 -2.32 -12.07
CA CYS A 191 -17.52 -3.12 -11.14
C CYS A 191 -18.03 -2.26 -9.98
N ALA A 192 -19.35 -2.21 -9.79
CA ALA A 192 -20.00 -1.32 -8.84
C ALA A 192 -19.64 -1.57 -7.36
N PHE A 193 -19.16 -2.77 -7.05
CA PHE A 193 -18.75 -3.17 -5.69
C PHE A 193 -17.23 -3.05 -5.43
N CYS A 194 -16.45 -2.68 -6.46
CA CYS A 194 -14.98 -2.72 -6.38
C CYS A 194 -14.40 -1.32 -6.14
N VAL A 195 -13.57 -1.16 -5.12
CA VAL A 195 -12.86 0.11 -4.83
C VAL A 195 -11.93 0.56 -5.96
N SER A 196 -11.46 -0.37 -6.81
CA SER A 196 -10.64 -0.07 -7.99
C SER A 196 -11.47 0.06 -9.28
N GLY A 197 -12.80 0.05 -9.19
CA GLY A 197 -13.70 0.19 -10.34
C GLY A 197 -13.50 1.53 -11.05
N GLY A 198 -13.19 1.48 -12.36
CA GLY A 198 -13.02 2.69 -13.16
C GLY A 198 -11.71 3.45 -12.97
N GLU A 199 -10.72 2.87 -12.30
CA GLU A 199 -9.39 3.46 -12.11
C GLU A 199 -8.56 3.41 -13.39
N LYS A 200 -8.80 4.36 -14.28
CA LYS A 200 -8.23 4.47 -15.63
C LYS A 200 -7.29 5.68 -15.73
N PRO A 201 -6.32 5.62 -16.67
CA PRO A 201 -5.87 4.46 -17.46
C PRO A 201 -5.12 3.42 -16.63
N VAL A 202 -5.06 2.17 -17.13
CA VAL A 202 -4.16 1.16 -16.56
C VAL A 202 -2.73 1.57 -16.89
N ARG A 203 -1.90 1.77 -15.86
CA ARG A 203 -0.47 2.11 -15.96
C ARG A 203 0.35 0.85 -15.79
N THR A 204 1.47 0.74 -16.50
CA THR A 204 2.26 -0.48 -16.56
C THR A 204 3.74 -0.21 -16.31
N LEU A 205 4.42 -1.16 -15.67
CA LEU A 205 5.88 -1.20 -15.64
C LEU A 205 6.43 -1.81 -16.94
N SER A 206 7.66 -1.52 -17.30
CA SER A 206 8.32 -2.20 -18.42
C SER A 206 8.61 -3.67 -18.08
N ILE A 207 8.77 -4.50 -19.10
CA ILE A 207 9.15 -5.91 -18.91
C ILE A 207 10.53 -6.00 -18.27
N GLU A 208 11.44 -5.11 -18.62
CA GLU A 208 12.79 -5.02 -18.07
C GLU A 208 12.75 -4.72 -16.57
N SER A 209 11.98 -3.71 -16.15
CA SER A 209 11.83 -3.38 -14.73
C SER A 209 11.25 -4.55 -13.93
N ILE A 210 10.25 -5.26 -14.48
CA ILE A 210 9.69 -6.44 -13.83
C ILE A 210 10.71 -7.57 -13.75
N ARG A 211 11.54 -7.77 -14.78
CA ARG A 211 12.63 -8.75 -14.80
C ARG A 211 13.65 -8.46 -13.68
N GLU A 212 14.09 -7.23 -13.54
CA GLU A 212 15.04 -6.83 -12.50
C GLU A 212 14.48 -7.10 -11.09
N ARG A 213 13.21 -6.77 -10.85
CA ARG A 213 12.52 -7.07 -9.59
C ARG A 213 12.42 -8.57 -9.33
N LEU A 214 12.09 -9.38 -10.35
CA LEU A 214 12.04 -10.84 -10.24
C LEU A 214 13.42 -11.46 -9.98
N GLN A 215 14.48 -10.93 -10.58
CA GLN A 215 15.86 -11.36 -10.29
C GLN A 215 16.20 -11.12 -8.83
N LEU A 216 15.84 -9.97 -8.29
CA LEU A 216 16.03 -9.64 -6.86
C LEU A 216 15.22 -10.57 -5.96
N ILE A 217 13.95 -10.80 -6.27
CA ILE A 217 13.06 -11.73 -5.56
C ILE A 217 13.64 -13.16 -5.56
N HIS A 218 14.10 -13.62 -6.73
CA HIS A 218 14.71 -14.94 -6.88
C HIS A 218 16.02 -15.07 -6.09
N ALA A 219 16.88 -14.05 -6.13
CA ALA A 219 18.14 -13.99 -5.37
C ALA A 219 17.94 -14.10 -3.85
N HIS A 220 16.79 -13.63 -3.33
CA HIS A 220 16.40 -13.80 -1.93
C HIS A 220 15.75 -15.15 -1.62
N GLY A 221 15.70 -16.09 -2.58
CA GLY A 221 15.18 -17.42 -2.39
C GLY A 221 13.67 -17.53 -2.24
N ILE A 222 12.92 -16.49 -2.63
CA ILE A 222 11.46 -16.46 -2.55
C ILE A 222 10.86 -17.49 -3.52
N LYS A 223 9.92 -18.29 -3.02
CA LYS A 223 9.27 -19.35 -3.78
C LYS A 223 7.85 -19.02 -4.26
N ASN A 224 7.22 -18.00 -3.69
CA ASN A 224 5.86 -17.64 -4.02
C ASN A 224 5.74 -16.11 -4.23
N VAL A 225 5.17 -15.73 -5.35
CA VAL A 225 4.92 -14.33 -5.72
C VAL A 225 3.43 -14.15 -5.99
N ARG A 226 2.81 -13.18 -5.31
CA ARG A 226 1.45 -12.72 -5.61
C ARG A 226 1.54 -11.47 -6.46
N VAL A 227 1.08 -11.58 -7.71
CA VAL A 227 0.96 -10.41 -8.60
C VAL A 227 -0.30 -9.65 -8.21
N LEU A 228 -0.14 -8.36 -7.87
CA LEU A 228 -1.23 -7.50 -7.34
C LEU A 228 -2.07 -6.82 -8.41
N ASP A 229 -1.80 -7.11 -9.69
CA ASP A 229 -2.56 -6.54 -10.80
C ASP A 229 -4.05 -6.84 -10.65
N ARG A 230 -4.90 -5.83 -10.67
CA ARG A 230 -6.35 -5.99 -10.52
C ARG A 230 -6.98 -6.88 -11.59
N THR A 231 -6.33 -6.96 -12.75
CA THR A 231 -6.67 -7.88 -13.84
C THR A 231 -5.42 -8.13 -14.66
N PHE A 232 -4.70 -9.19 -14.36
CA PHE A 232 -3.44 -9.53 -15.02
C PHE A 232 -3.57 -9.62 -16.57
N ASN A 233 -4.65 -10.20 -17.04
CA ASN A 233 -4.89 -10.43 -18.47
C ASN A 233 -5.69 -9.34 -19.17
N TYR A 234 -5.75 -8.11 -18.64
CA TYR A 234 -6.46 -6.99 -19.27
C TYR A 234 -5.96 -6.71 -20.70
N ASN A 235 -4.70 -6.96 -20.97
CA ASN A 235 -4.08 -6.91 -22.28
C ASN A 235 -3.46 -8.29 -22.60
N PRO A 236 -4.05 -9.06 -23.53
CA PRO A 236 -3.59 -10.42 -23.81
C PRO A 236 -2.15 -10.52 -24.36
N ARG A 237 -1.66 -9.50 -25.10
CA ARG A 237 -0.27 -9.49 -25.59
C ARG A 237 0.69 -9.35 -24.44
N ARG A 238 0.47 -8.35 -23.59
CA ARG A 238 1.29 -8.12 -22.41
C ARG A 238 1.23 -9.31 -21.45
N ALA A 239 0.07 -9.88 -21.20
CA ALA A 239 -0.07 -11.07 -20.36
C ALA A 239 0.81 -12.22 -20.86
N LYS A 240 0.84 -12.46 -22.19
CA LYS A 240 1.71 -13.49 -22.79
C LYS A 240 3.21 -13.17 -22.63
N GLU A 241 3.60 -11.89 -22.74
CA GLU A 241 4.98 -11.47 -22.50
C GLU A 241 5.40 -11.71 -21.05
N LEU A 242 4.55 -11.32 -20.11
CA LEU A 242 4.78 -11.56 -18.68
C LEU A 242 4.82 -13.05 -18.33
N LEU A 243 3.93 -13.87 -18.90
CA LEU A 243 3.96 -15.32 -18.69
C LEU A 243 5.26 -15.94 -19.21
N ARG A 244 5.79 -15.48 -20.37
CA ARG A 244 7.11 -15.94 -20.86
C ARG A 244 8.22 -15.54 -19.91
N LEU A 245 8.19 -14.32 -19.40
CA LEU A 245 9.15 -13.89 -18.38
C LEU A 245 9.05 -14.73 -17.11
N PHE A 246 7.84 -15.03 -16.61
CA PHE A 246 7.64 -15.84 -15.41
C PHE A 246 8.14 -17.28 -15.60
N LEU A 247 8.04 -17.83 -16.81
CA LEU A 247 8.59 -19.16 -17.14
C LEU A 247 10.12 -19.24 -17.01
N GLU A 248 10.83 -18.12 -17.15
CA GLU A 248 12.28 -18.08 -16.94
C GLU A 248 12.67 -18.35 -15.47
N PHE A 249 11.74 -18.12 -14.53
CA PHE A 249 11.91 -18.37 -13.10
C PHE A 249 11.24 -19.66 -12.61
N HIS A 250 10.58 -20.40 -13.49
CA HIS A 250 9.99 -21.70 -13.18
C HIS A 250 11.06 -22.81 -13.22
N PRO A 251 11.08 -23.81 -12.29
CA PRO A 251 10.08 -24.07 -11.25
C PRO A 251 10.35 -23.38 -9.91
N ASP A 252 11.34 -22.52 -9.81
CA ASP A 252 11.79 -21.93 -8.53
C ASP A 252 10.74 -21.02 -7.91
N ILE A 253 10.00 -20.28 -8.74
CA ILE A 253 8.97 -19.35 -8.28
C ILE A 253 7.59 -19.79 -8.79
N ARG A 254 6.61 -19.78 -7.88
CA ARG A 254 5.18 -19.93 -8.19
C ARG A 254 4.52 -18.57 -8.18
N PHE A 255 3.72 -18.29 -9.21
CA PHE A 255 3.01 -17.04 -9.37
C PHE A 255 1.52 -17.21 -9.11
N HIS A 256 0.95 -16.34 -8.28
CA HIS A 256 -0.49 -16.18 -8.11
C HIS A 256 -0.96 -14.97 -8.91
N LEU A 257 -1.95 -15.16 -9.78
CA LEU A 257 -2.45 -14.15 -10.72
C LEU A 257 -3.96 -13.97 -10.54
N GLU A 258 -4.43 -12.71 -10.56
CA GLU A 258 -5.85 -12.39 -10.64
C GLU A 258 -6.22 -12.11 -12.09
N ILE A 259 -7.15 -12.89 -12.64
CA ILE A 259 -7.52 -12.85 -14.06
C ILE A 259 -9.02 -12.56 -14.26
N HIS A 260 -9.34 -11.95 -15.40
CA HIS A 260 -10.72 -11.81 -15.87
C HIS A 260 -11.09 -13.01 -16.76
N PRO A 261 -12.01 -13.88 -16.33
CA PRO A 261 -12.29 -15.14 -17.05
C PRO A 261 -12.73 -14.94 -18.50
N ALA A 262 -13.56 -13.92 -18.77
CA ALA A 262 -14.06 -13.65 -20.12
C ALA A 262 -12.97 -13.25 -21.14
N LEU A 263 -11.76 -12.94 -20.67
CA LEU A 263 -10.61 -12.65 -21.53
C LEU A 263 -9.72 -13.88 -21.80
N LEU A 264 -10.11 -15.05 -21.30
CA LEU A 264 -9.44 -16.31 -21.59
C LEU A 264 -10.03 -16.95 -22.85
N SER A 265 -9.18 -17.54 -23.68
CA SER A 265 -9.66 -18.42 -24.76
C SER A 265 -10.01 -19.80 -24.19
N GLU A 266 -10.90 -20.52 -24.88
CA GLU A 266 -11.30 -21.87 -24.52
C GLU A 266 -10.09 -22.83 -24.38
N ALA A 267 -9.12 -22.71 -25.28
CA ALA A 267 -7.88 -23.50 -25.24
C ALA A 267 -7.07 -23.25 -23.96
N VAL A 268 -6.98 -22.02 -23.46
CA VAL A 268 -6.29 -21.70 -22.21
C VAL A 268 -7.05 -22.25 -21.01
N SER A 269 -8.37 -22.12 -20.99
CA SER A 269 -9.21 -22.65 -19.93
C SER A 269 -9.06 -24.15 -19.78
N TYR A 270 -9.02 -24.89 -20.90
CA TYR A 270 -8.89 -26.34 -20.90
C TYR A 270 -7.51 -26.84 -20.46
N THR A 271 -6.44 -26.14 -20.81
CA THR A 271 -5.07 -26.61 -20.55
C THR A 271 -4.50 -26.17 -19.19
N HIS A 272 -5.01 -25.09 -18.60
CA HIS A 272 -4.39 -24.46 -17.41
C HIS A 272 -5.32 -24.31 -16.21
N LEU A 273 -6.63 -24.48 -16.40
CA LEU A 273 -7.64 -24.34 -15.33
C LEU A 273 -8.32 -25.70 -15.08
N THR A 274 -7.54 -26.74 -14.83
CA THR A 274 -8.11 -27.96 -14.22
C THR A 274 -8.49 -27.60 -12.78
N LEU A 275 -9.77 -27.27 -12.58
CA LEU A 275 -10.33 -27.28 -11.24
C LEU A 275 -10.19 -28.68 -10.68
N PRO A 276 -9.67 -28.87 -9.46
CA PRO A 276 -9.75 -30.17 -8.82
C PRO A 276 -11.23 -30.53 -8.73
N THR A 277 -11.61 -31.57 -9.44
CA THR A 277 -12.94 -32.19 -9.27
C THR A 277 -12.95 -32.77 -7.87
N ILE A 278 -13.72 -32.16 -6.99
CA ILE A 278 -14.05 -32.73 -5.67
C ILE A 278 -15.06 -33.83 -5.87
#